data_38b14ffd461466d8614a1f744ade5ca7
#
_entry.id   38b14ffd461466d8614a1f744ade5ca7
#
_cell.length_a   1.000
_cell.length_b   1.000
_cell.length_c   1.000
_cell.angle_alpha   90.00
_cell.angle_beta   90.00
_cell.angle_gamma   90.00
#
_symmetry.space_group_name_H-M   'P 1'
#
loop_
_entity.id
_entity.type
_entity.pdbx_description
1 polymer ?
#
loop_
_entity_poly.entity_id
_entity_poly.type
_entity_poly.pdbx_seq_one_letter_code
_entity_poly.pdbx_strand_id
1 'polypeptide(L)'
;MDEHDTIYKLLFAHDRMIQDLLVGFLPDKWVAALDLESLEKMNGSYVTDDLRGRHGDAVWRIRWGEEWLYVYLLLEFQSSVDRFMALRIMVYTGLLHQDLIRRGELGADRKLPSVLPVVLYNGERRWRAPTDVRALVQPPPDGLERFQPDQAFLLIDEGAYSADDRQPINNLVAALFRLEHHRSSDEVAGLLQLLVKWLSDPEQAGLR
;
A
#
# COMPACT_ATOMS: atom_id res chain seq x y z
N MET A 1 -5.83 -2.59 -20.34
CA MET A 1 -4.93 -2.61 -19.18
C MET A 1 -3.77 -1.74 -19.61
N ASP A 2 -3.62 -0.60 -18.97
CA ASP A 2 -2.64 0.41 -19.36
C ASP A 2 -1.22 -0.12 -19.07
N GLU A 3 -0.22 0.18 -19.91
CA GLU A 3 1.18 -0.23 -19.69
C GLU A 3 1.70 0.26 -18.33
N HIS A 4 1.26 1.43 -17.92
CA HIS A 4 1.55 2.04 -16.63
C HIS A 4 1.11 1.16 -15.44
N ASP A 5 -0.12 0.67 -15.47
CA ASP A 5 -0.68 -0.23 -14.45
C ASP A 5 0.17 -1.51 -14.30
N THR A 6 0.66 -2.04 -15.42
CA THR A 6 1.51 -3.24 -15.43
C THR A 6 2.88 -2.99 -14.79
N ILE A 7 3.49 -1.83 -15.07
CA ILE A 7 4.80 -1.47 -14.52
C ILE A 7 4.73 -1.31 -12.99
N TYR A 8 3.74 -0.57 -12.48
CA TYR A 8 3.55 -0.41 -11.04
C TYR A 8 3.36 -1.75 -10.33
N LYS A 9 2.53 -2.63 -10.88
CA LYS A 9 2.32 -3.98 -10.32
C LYS A 9 3.61 -4.80 -10.27
N LEU A 10 4.43 -4.70 -11.30
CA LEU A 10 5.73 -5.36 -11.32
C LEU A 10 6.67 -4.76 -10.25
N LEU A 11 6.76 -3.44 -10.16
CA LEU A 11 7.62 -2.76 -9.18
C LEU A 11 7.19 -3.08 -7.74
N PHE A 12 5.89 -2.91 -7.43
CA PHE A 12 5.35 -3.18 -6.09
C PHE A 12 5.16 -4.68 -5.80
N ALA A 13 5.58 -5.55 -6.71
CA ALA A 13 5.73 -6.98 -6.44
C ALA A 13 7.03 -7.31 -5.69
N HIS A 14 7.97 -6.36 -5.60
CA HIS A 14 9.26 -6.52 -4.96
C HIS A 14 9.27 -5.98 -3.54
N ASP A 15 9.94 -6.73 -2.65
CA ASP A 15 10.09 -6.41 -1.23
C ASP A 15 10.74 -5.04 -1.01
N ARG A 16 11.79 -4.71 -1.77
CA ARG A 16 12.47 -3.41 -1.68
C ARG A 16 11.54 -2.23 -1.94
N MET A 17 10.64 -2.31 -2.91
CA MET A 17 9.66 -1.25 -3.16
C MET A 17 8.70 -1.08 -1.99
N ILE A 18 8.30 -2.18 -1.37
CA ILE A 18 7.44 -2.13 -0.18
C ILE A 18 8.20 -1.61 1.03
N GLN A 19 9.46 -2.01 1.23
CA GLN A 19 10.30 -1.43 2.28
C GLN A 19 10.42 0.09 2.12
N ASP A 20 10.75 0.56 0.93
CA ASP A 20 10.86 1.99 0.62
C ASP A 20 9.52 2.73 0.76
N LEU A 21 8.40 2.08 0.41
CA LEU A 21 7.05 2.62 0.66
C LEU A 21 6.81 2.80 2.17
N LEU A 22 7.09 1.77 2.95
CA LEU A 22 6.87 1.82 4.40
C LEU A 22 7.79 2.86 5.06
N VAL A 23 9.07 2.86 4.72
CA VAL A 23 10.06 3.81 5.28
C VAL A 23 9.76 5.25 4.88
N GLY A 24 9.33 5.47 3.64
CA GLY A 24 9.10 6.81 3.11
C GLY A 24 7.77 7.44 3.50
N PHE A 25 6.74 6.63 3.79
CA PHE A 25 5.37 7.13 3.88
C PHE A 25 4.67 6.78 5.20
N LEU A 26 5.28 5.97 6.06
CA LEU A 26 4.79 5.76 7.42
C LEU A 26 5.44 6.74 8.41
N PRO A 27 4.77 7.04 9.54
CA PRO A 27 5.38 7.80 10.62
C PRO A 27 6.65 7.13 11.14
N ASP A 28 7.73 7.90 11.39
CA ASP A 28 9.04 7.41 11.84
C ASP A 28 8.95 6.45 13.04
N LYS A 29 8.08 6.76 14.00
CA LYS A 29 7.84 5.92 15.18
C LYS A 29 7.29 4.53 14.83
N TRP A 30 6.58 4.40 13.71
CA TRP A 30 6.08 3.10 13.23
C TRP A 30 7.20 2.35 12.53
N VAL A 31 7.92 3.04 11.66
CA VAL A 31 9.06 2.46 10.93
C VAL A 31 10.09 1.89 11.89
N ALA A 32 10.39 2.60 12.99
CA ALA A 32 11.35 2.17 14.02
C ALA A 32 10.93 0.86 14.74
N ALA A 33 9.65 0.48 14.68
CA ALA A 33 9.13 -0.74 15.28
C ALA A 33 9.05 -1.92 14.30
N LEU A 34 9.30 -1.68 12.99
CA LEU A 34 9.25 -2.70 11.95
C LEU A 34 10.60 -3.41 11.81
N ASP A 35 10.55 -4.72 11.66
CA ASP A 35 11.69 -5.51 11.21
C ASP A 35 11.62 -5.65 9.68
N LEU A 36 12.29 -4.72 8.97
CA LEU A 36 12.25 -4.65 7.51
C LEU A 36 12.82 -5.90 6.82
N GLU A 37 13.70 -6.66 7.47
CA GLU A 37 14.26 -7.91 6.94
C GLU A 37 13.23 -9.06 6.97
N SER A 38 12.23 -8.94 7.84
CA SER A 38 11.13 -9.91 7.94
C SER A 38 10.04 -9.74 6.89
N LEU A 39 10.13 -8.72 6.02
CA LEU A 39 9.10 -8.45 5.03
C LEU A 39 8.97 -9.61 4.05
N GLU A 40 7.77 -10.15 3.91
CA GLU A 40 7.50 -11.21 2.95
C GLU A 40 6.15 -11.03 2.25
N LYS A 41 6.15 -11.33 0.97
CA LYS A 41 4.93 -11.29 0.15
C LYS A 41 4.09 -12.51 0.40
N MET A 42 2.81 -12.30 0.67
CA MET A 42 1.87 -13.38 0.81
C MET A 42 1.47 -13.91 -0.57
N ASN A 43 1.55 -15.24 -0.76
CA ASN A 43 1.25 -15.87 -2.05
C ASN A 43 -0.22 -15.68 -2.44
N GLY A 44 -0.50 -15.49 -3.73
CA GLY A 44 -1.83 -15.16 -4.28
C GLY A 44 -2.97 -16.15 -4.01
N SER A 45 -2.71 -17.27 -3.32
CA SER A 45 -3.74 -18.15 -2.74
C SER A 45 -4.40 -17.57 -1.49
N TYR A 46 -3.91 -16.43 -0.96
CA TYR A 46 -4.49 -15.70 0.17
C TYR A 46 -5.69 -14.85 -0.22
N VAL A 47 -5.98 -14.75 -1.51
CA VAL A 47 -7.03 -13.90 -2.01
C VAL A 47 -8.17 -14.81 -2.47
N THR A 48 -9.36 -14.66 -1.88
CA THR A 48 -10.56 -15.38 -2.31
C THR A 48 -10.83 -15.11 -3.80
N ASP A 49 -11.60 -15.99 -4.45
CA ASP A 49 -11.93 -15.82 -5.88
C ASP A 49 -12.55 -14.44 -6.16
N ASP A 50 -13.24 -13.85 -5.19
CA ASP A 50 -13.79 -12.48 -5.25
C ASP A 50 -12.71 -11.39 -5.30
N LEU A 51 -11.52 -11.66 -4.72
CA LEU A 51 -10.36 -10.76 -4.77
C LEU A 51 -9.43 -11.09 -5.95
N ARG A 52 -9.39 -12.36 -6.42
CA ARG A 52 -8.55 -12.77 -7.57
C ARG A 52 -8.88 -12.06 -8.87
N GLY A 53 -10.11 -11.60 -9.03
CA GLY A 53 -10.55 -10.84 -10.21
C GLY A 53 -10.03 -9.40 -10.27
N ARG A 54 -9.38 -8.90 -9.20
CA ARG A 54 -8.89 -7.53 -9.10
C ARG A 54 -7.38 -7.50 -9.27
N HIS A 55 -6.96 -7.14 -10.45
CA HIS A 55 -5.55 -7.02 -10.82
C HIS A 55 -4.97 -5.76 -10.15
N GLY A 56 -4.10 -5.91 -9.17
CA GLY A 56 -3.40 -4.78 -8.54
C GLY A 56 -3.23 -4.87 -7.03
N ASP A 57 -3.96 -5.77 -6.38
CA ASP A 57 -3.89 -5.91 -4.93
C ASP A 57 -2.74 -6.85 -4.52
N ALA A 58 -1.99 -6.46 -3.50
CA ALA A 58 -0.92 -7.27 -2.92
C ALA A 58 -1.04 -7.30 -1.39
N VAL A 59 -0.80 -8.46 -0.82
CA VAL A 59 -0.72 -8.62 0.63
C VAL A 59 0.70 -8.96 1.01
N TRP A 60 1.22 -8.22 1.96
CA TRP A 60 2.53 -8.42 2.55
C TRP A 60 2.38 -8.60 4.05
N ARG A 61 3.34 -9.24 4.71
CA ARG A 61 3.43 -9.23 6.16
C ARG A 61 4.83 -8.85 6.61
N ILE A 62 4.92 -8.24 7.77
CA ILE A 62 6.17 -7.73 8.35
C ILE A 62 6.07 -7.86 9.87
N ARG A 63 7.19 -8.10 10.55
CA ARG A 63 7.21 -8.11 12.00
C ARG A 63 7.10 -6.69 12.57
N TRP A 64 6.22 -6.56 13.56
CA TRP A 64 6.10 -5.41 14.43
C TRP A 64 6.32 -5.90 15.87
N GLY A 65 7.54 -5.82 16.36
CA GLY A 65 7.95 -6.52 17.56
C GLY A 65 7.78 -8.04 17.39
N GLU A 66 7.07 -8.68 18.31
CA GLU A 66 6.83 -10.13 18.29
C GLU A 66 5.66 -10.57 17.38
N GLU A 67 4.84 -9.64 16.93
CA GLU A 67 3.63 -9.94 16.19
C GLU A 67 3.79 -9.69 14.68
N TRP A 68 2.92 -10.33 13.88
CA TRP A 68 2.82 -10.04 12.44
C TRP A 68 1.85 -8.88 12.19
N LEU A 69 2.31 -7.89 11.41
CA LEU A 69 1.49 -6.87 10.79
C LEU A 69 1.27 -7.25 9.32
N TYR A 70 0.02 -7.32 8.88
CA TYR A 70 -0.30 -7.52 7.48
C TYR A 70 -0.50 -6.16 6.79
N VAL A 71 0.22 -5.93 5.71
CA VAL A 71 0.08 -4.74 4.87
C VAL A 71 -0.73 -5.13 3.65
N TYR A 72 -1.98 -4.66 3.58
CA TYR A 72 -2.83 -4.82 2.42
C TYR A 72 -2.64 -3.61 1.50
N LEU A 73 -1.92 -3.79 0.40
CA LEU A 73 -1.65 -2.74 -0.58
C LEU A 73 -2.61 -2.84 -1.76
N LEU A 74 -3.43 -1.82 -1.95
CA LEU A 74 -4.28 -1.63 -3.11
C LEU A 74 -3.65 -0.55 -4.01
N LEU A 75 -3.33 -0.94 -5.24
CA LEU A 75 -2.84 -0.02 -6.26
C LEU A 75 -4.03 0.49 -7.09
N GLU A 76 -4.34 1.77 -7.00
CA GLU A 76 -5.49 2.40 -7.65
C GLU A 76 -5.03 3.37 -8.74
N PHE A 77 -5.16 2.94 -10.00
CA PHE A 77 -4.73 3.69 -11.20
C PHE A 77 -5.89 4.34 -11.96
N GLN A 78 -7.06 4.45 -11.35
CA GLN A 78 -8.21 5.01 -12.03
C GLN A 78 -8.15 6.53 -12.09
N SER A 79 -8.53 7.10 -13.22
CA SER A 79 -8.65 8.55 -13.40
C SER A 79 -9.74 9.17 -12.52
N SER A 80 -10.65 8.36 -11.98
CA SER A 80 -11.73 8.78 -11.08
C SER A 80 -11.56 8.21 -9.70
N VAL A 81 -11.62 9.10 -8.68
CA VAL A 81 -11.58 8.70 -7.27
C VAL A 81 -12.83 7.90 -6.91
N ASP A 82 -12.66 6.68 -6.40
CA ASP A 82 -13.77 5.90 -5.86
C ASP A 82 -14.21 6.48 -4.50
N ARG A 83 -15.40 7.08 -4.47
CA ARG A 83 -15.97 7.66 -3.24
C ARG A 83 -16.13 6.63 -2.12
N PHE A 84 -16.35 5.37 -2.47
CA PHE A 84 -16.62 4.28 -1.53
C PHE A 84 -15.39 3.41 -1.27
N MET A 85 -14.20 3.91 -1.55
CA MET A 85 -12.94 3.18 -1.34
C MET A 85 -12.82 2.66 0.10
N ALA A 86 -13.17 3.48 1.10
CA ALA A 86 -13.11 3.04 2.50
C ALA A 86 -14.01 1.83 2.79
N LEU A 87 -15.18 1.75 2.17
CA LEU A 87 -16.05 0.57 2.25
C LEU A 87 -15.43 -0.66 1.56
N ARG A 88 -14.82 -0.47 0.38
CA ARG A 88 -14.10 -1.55 -0.33
C ARG A 88 -12.98 -2.12 0.54
N ILE A 89 -12.17 -1.25 1.11
CA ILE A 89 -11.05 -1.63 2.00
C ILE A 89 -11.56 -2.41 3.21
N MET A 90 -12.65 -1.98 3.83
CA MET A 90 -13.25 -2.70 4.96
C MET A 90 -13.66 -4.13 4.57
N VAL A 91 -14.32 -4.29 3.42
CA VAL A 91 -14.70 -5.61 2.91
C VAL A 91 -13.46 -6.48 2.67
N TYR A 92 -12.42 -5.95 2.04
CA TYR A 92 -11.20 -6.70 1.73
C TYR A 92 -10.42 -7.07 2.98
N THR A 93 -10.34 -6.18 3.96
CA THR A 93 -9.75 -6.50 5.26
C THR A 93 -10.51 -7.63 5.96
N GLY A 94 -11.85 -7.63 5.90
CA GLY A 94 -12.67 -8.71 6.42
C GLY A 94 -12.42 -10.05 5.71
N LEU A 95 -12.31 -10.04 4.39
CA LEU A 95 -12.00 -11.24 3.59
C LEU A 95 -10.59 -11.77 3.89
N LEU A 96 -9.60 -10.88 4.04
CA LEU A 96 -8.24 -11.24 4.46
C LEU A 96 -8.26 -11.91 5.84
N HIS A 97 -8.94 -11.34 6.82
CA HIS A 97 -9.08 -11.96 8.15
C HIS A 97 -9.74 -13.33 8.10
N GLN A 98 -10.78 -13.51 7.28
CA GLN A 98 -11.41 -14.83 7.09
C GLN A 98 -10.43 -15.87 6.53
N ASP A 99 -9.57 -15.44 5.59
CA ASP A 99 -8.56 -16.31 5.02
C ASP A 99 -7.49 -16.69 6.06
N LEU A 100 -7.01 -15.72 6.84
CA LEU A 100 -6.04 -15.96 7.92
C LEU A 100 -6.60 -16.92 8.97
N ILE A 101 -7.90 -16.82 9.32
CA ILE A 101 -8.58 -17.78 10.20
C ILE A 101 -8.55 -19.19 9.60
N ARG A 102 -8.89 -19.34 8.31
CA ARG A 102 -8.90 -20.65 7.63
C ARG A 102 -7.53 -21.32 7.63
N ARG A 103 -6.46 -20.52 7.56
CA ARG A 103 -5.07 -20.99 7.55
C ARG A 103 -4.49 -21.21 8.95
N GLY A 104 -5.20 -20.77 9.99
CA GLY A 104 -4.69 -20.82 11.36
C GLY A 104 -3.60 -19.78 11.63
N GLU A 105 -3.46 -18.76 10.79
CA GLU A 105 -2.49 -17.67 10.92
C GLU A 105 -3.03 -16.58 11.85
N LEU A 106 -3.28 -16.94 13.11
CA LEU A 106 -3.77 -16.05 14.14
C LEU A 106 -2.59 -15.57 14.99
N GLY A 107 -2.71 -14.34 15.53
CA GLY A 107 -1.78 -13.80 16.51
C GLY A 107 -1.89 -14.46 17.89
N ALA A 108 -1.21 -13.89 18.87
CA ALA A 108 -1.29 -14.33 20.26
C ALA A 108 -2.74 -14.37 20.74
N ASP A 109 -3.04 -15.29 21.66
CA ASP A 109 -4.39 -15.50 22.20
C ASP A 109 -5.46 -15.80 21.13
N ARG A 110 -5.07 -16.29 19.97
CA ARG A 110 -5.94 -16.56 18.82
C ARG A 110 -6.70 -15.32 18.32
N LYS A 111 -6.11 -14.16 18.49
CA LYS A 111 -6.66 -12.90 17.97
C LYS A 111 -6.34 -12.73 16.47
N LEU A 112 -7.18 -11.97 15.81
CA LEU A 112 -6.89 -11.55 14.43
C LEU A 112 -5.64 -10.68 14.41
N PRO A 113 -4.69 -10.93 13.49
CA PRO A 113 -3.54 -10.06 13.35
C PRO A 113 -3.95 -8.68 12.85
N SER A 114 -3.13 -7.68 13.17
CA SER A 114 -3.35 -6.32 12.69
C SER A 114 -3.16 -6.24 11.17
N VAL A 115 -4.01 -5.44 10.52
CA VAL A 115 -3.89 -5.13 9.09
C VAL A 115 -3.73 -3.63 8.93
N LEU A 116 -2.74 -3.22 8.16
CA LEU A 116 -2.57 -1.84 7.67
C LEU A 116 -3.03 -1.78 6.22
N PRO A 117 -4.23 -1.27 5.94
CA PRO A 117 -4.66 -1.06 4.58
C PRO A 117 -3.97 0.19 4.02
N VAL A 118 -3.37 0.06 2.85
CA VAL A 118 -2.71 1.15 2.13
C VAL A 118 -3.33 1.26 0.74
N VAL A 119 -3.73 2.47 0.37
CA VAL A 119 -4.16 2.80 -1.00
C VAL A 119 -3.12 3.71 -1.60
N LEU A 120 -2.42 3.21 -2.63
CA LEU A 120 -1.54 4.00 -3.46
C LEU A 120 -2.35 4.50 -4.66
N TYR A 121 -2.54 5.80 -4.73
CA TYR A 121 -3.33 6.45 -5.76
C TYR A 121 -2.45 7.33 -6.65
N ASN A 122 -2.48 7.05 -7.95
CA ASN A 122 -1.73 7.80 -8.95
C ASN A 122 -2.62 8.42 -10.04
N GLY A 123 -3.84 8.80 -9.69
CA GLY A 123 -4.75 9.46 -10.63
C GLY A 123 -4.40 10.94 -10.84
N GLU A 124 -4.82 11.49 -11.99
CA GLU A 124 -4.58 12.90 -12.35
C GLU A 124 -5.22 13.91 -11.37
N ARG A 125 -6.34 13.53 -10.75
CA ARG A 125 -7.07 14.38 -9.81
C ARG A 125 -6.66 14.07 -8.39
N ARG A 126 -6.51 15.09 -7.57
CA ARG A 126 -6.26 14.91 -6.14
C ARG A 126 -7.36 14.10 -5.47
N TRP A 127 -6.96 13.22 -4.57
CA TRP A 127 -7.90 12.47 -3.76
C TRP A 127 -8.70 13.39 -2.84
N ARG A 128 -10.03 13.25 -2.86
CA ARG A 128 -10.94 14.02 -1.99
C ARG A 128 -12.03 13.15 -1.35
N ALA A 129 -12.04 11.85 -1.63
CA ALA A 129 -12.98 10.95 -1.00
C ALA A 129 -12.57 10.65 0.45
N PRO A 130 -13.53 10.29 1.32
CA PRO A 130 -13.22 9.87 2.67
C PRO A 130 -12.28 8.67 2.71
N THR A 131 -11.32 8.70 3.65
CA THR A 131 -10.39 7.60 3.94
C THR A 131 -10.83 6.76 5.13
N ASP A 132 -11.98 7.09 5.72
CA ASP A 132 -12.58 6.43 6.85
C ASP A 132 -14.03 6.04 6.51
N VAL A 133 -14.42 4.82 6.82
CA VAL A 133 -15.77 4.31 6.54
C VAL A 133 -16.85 5.03 7.34
N ARG A 134 -16.53 5.54 8.54
CA ARG A 134 -17.49 6.35 9.34
C ARG A 134 -18.00 7.56 8.59
N ALA A 135 -17.14 8.21 7.80
CA ALA A 135 -17.52 9.37 7.02
C ALA A 135 -18.46 9.04 5.85
N LEU A 136 -18.67 7.77 5.55
CA LEU A 136 -19.60 7.28 4.52
C LEU A 136 -20.98 6.92 5.11
N VAL A 137 -21.07 6.76 6.43
CA VAL A 137 -22.30 6.35 7.12
C VAL A 137 -23.06 7.59 7.59
N GLN A 138 -24.37 7.56 7.42
CA GLN A 138 -25.22 8.63 8.01
C GLN A 138 -25.14 8.58 9.53
N PRO A 139 -25.23 9.73 10.22
CA PRO A 139 -25.26 9.76 11.67
C PRO A 139 -26.34 8.79 12.20
N PRO A 140 -25.99 7.82 13.05
CA PRO A 140 -26.95 6.87 13.58
C PRO A 140 -27.84 7.54 14.63
N PRO A 141 -29.04 7.01 14.90
CA PRO A 141 -29.82 7.37 16.08
C PRO A 141 -29.03 7.14 17.37
N ASP A 142 -29.34 7.89 18.43
CA ASP A 142 -28.70 7.81 19.74
C ASP A 142 -28.60 6.37 20.26
N GLY A 143 -27.41 5.98 20.70
CA GLY A 143 -27.13 4.64 21.27
C GLY A 143 -26.75 3.58 20.24
N LEU A 144 -26.79 3.90 18.94
CA LEU A 144 -26.36 2.97 17.86
C LEU A 144 -24.93 3.22 17.37
N GLU A 145 -24.21 4.19 17.91
CA GLU A 145 -22.87 4.59 17.47
C GLU A 145 -21.86 3.43 17.53
N ARG A 146 -21.96 2.63 18.62
CA ARG A 146 -21.08 1.48 18.86
C ARG A 146 -21.25 0.33 17.87
N PHE A 147 -22.34 0.33 17.10
CA PHE A 147 -22.62 -0.71 16.11
C PHE A 147 -22.24 -0.29 14.69
N GLN A 148 -21.74 0.95 14.52
CA GLN A 148 -21.32 1.43 13.23
C GLN A 148 -19.90 0.92 12.90
N PRO A 149 -19.59 0.72 11.62
CA PRO A 149 -18.26 0.31 11.21
C PRO A 149 -17.23 1.40 11.51
N ASP A 150 -16.02 0.97 11.83
CA ASP A 150 -14.89 1.84 12.16
C ASP A 150 -13.63 1.25 11.55
N GLN A 151 -13.23 1.79 10.41
CA GLN A 151 -11.97 1.43 9.75
C GLN A 151 -11.54 2.55 8.83
N ALA A 152 -10.25 2.89 8.91
CA ALA A 152 -9.57 3.79 7.99
C ALA A 152 -8.52 3.05 7.16
N PHE A 153 -8.03 3.70 6.10
CA PHE A 153 -6.87 3.27 5.35
C PHE A 153 -5.85 4.40 5.23
N LEU A 154 -4.59 4.04 5.05
CA LEU A 154 -3.54 4.97 4.72
C LEU A 154 -3.63 5.31 3.23
N LEU A 155 -3.83 6.57 2.92
CA LEU A 155 -3.79 7.07 1.54
C LEU A 155 -2.40 7.61 1.23
N ILE A 156 -1.81 7.11 0.15
CA ILE A 156 -0.64 7.68 -0.50
C ILE A 156 -1.11 8.21 -1.85
N ASP A 157 -1.44 9.52 -1.89
CA ASP A 157 -1.82 10.23 -3.11
C ASP A 157 -0.53 10.76 -3.75
N GLU A 158 -0.06 10.06 -4.79
CA GLU A 158 1.20 10.37 -5.47
C GLU A 158 1.29 11.84 -5.90
N GLY A 159 0.21 12.36 -6.47
CA GLY A 159 0.14 13.76 -6.84
C GLY A 159 0.20 14.75 -5.66
N ALA A 160 0.14 14.28 -4.38
CA ALA A 160 0.33 15.12 -3.20
C ALA A 160 1.80 15.42 -2.91
N TYR A 161 2.70 14.58 -3.39
CA TYR A 161 4.12 14.72 -3.12
C TYR A 161 4.78 15.61 -4.16
N SER A 162 5.31 16.75 -3.73
CA SER A 162 6.08 17.68 -4.57
C SER A 162 7.58 17.34 -4.50
N ALA A 163 8.35 17.90 -5.44
CA ALA A 163 9.81 17.77 -5.46
C ALA A 163 10.50 18.27 -4.17
N ASP A 164 9.82 19.14 -3.41
CA ASP A 164 10.30 19.72 -2.16
C ASP A 164 10.01 18.84 -0.92
N ASP A 165 9.21 17.79 -1.06
CA ASP A 165 8.98 16.87 0.05
C ASP A 165 10.27 16.13 0.38
N ARG A 166 10.69 16.24 1.64
CA ARG A 166 11.98 15.81 2.20
C ARG A 166 12.20 14.28 2.21
N GLN A 167 11.64 13.58 1.25
CA GLN A 167 11.89 12.15 1.10
C GLN A 167 13.35 11.93 0.69
N PRO A 168 14.06 10.98 1.30
CA PRO A 168 15.45 10.70 0.96
C PRO A 168 15.57 10.39 -0.54
N ILE A 169 16.60 10.93 -1.19
CA ILE A 169 16.91 10.66 -2.61
C ILE A 169 17.09 9.15 -2.89
N ASN A 170 17.40 8.38 -1.85
CA ASN A 170 17.61 6.93 -1.93
C ASN A 170 16.32 6.10 -1.82
N ASN A 171 15.14 6.72 -1.72
CA ASN A 171 13.86 6.02 -1.67
C ASN A 171 13.31 5.84 -3.10
N LEU A 172 13.17 4.59 -3.53
CA LEU A 172 12.75 4.24 -4.90
C LEU A 172 11.32 4.67 -5.22
N VAL A 173 10.42 4.60 -4.24
CA VAL A 173 9.02 5.04 -4.40
C VAL A 173 8.97 6.54 -4.58
N ALA A 174 9.71 7.29 -3.77
CA ALA A 174 9.83 8.74 -3.93
C ALA A 174 10.49 9.12 -5.26
N ALA A 175 11.48 8.36 -5.71
CA ALA A 175 12.11 8.55 -7.02
C ALA A 175 11.11 8.29 -8.16
N LEU A 176 10.31 7.23 -8.07
CA LEU A 176 9.26 6.90 -9.04
C LEU A 176 8.23 8.02 -9.13
N PHE A 177 7.71 8.50 -8.01
CA PHE A 177 6.74 9.61 -7.96
C PHE A 177 7.30 10.90 -8.56
N ARG A 178 8.59 11.18 -8.32
CA ARG A 178 9.25 12.34 -8.95
C ARG A 178 9.37 12.18 -10.46
N LEU A 179 9.70 11.00 -10.99
CA LEU A 179 9.77 10.75 -12.42
C LEU A 179 8.46 11.06 -13.13
N GLU A 180 7.33 10.70 -12.52
CA GLU A 180 6.03 10.93 -13.15
C GLU A 180 5.58 12.39 -13.11
N HIS A 181 6.02 13.15 -12.09
CA HIS A 181 5.60 14.53 -11.91
C HIS A 181 6.61 15.57 -12.44
N HIS A 182 7.85 15.17 -12.79
CA HIS A 182 8.88 16.08 -13.24
C HIS A 182 8.90 16.27 -14.76
N ARG A 183 9.07 17.55 -15.15
CA ARG A 183 9.11 18.00 -16.55
C ARG A 183 10.52 18.38 -17.04
N SER A 184 11.58 18.28 -16.22
CA SER A 184 12.93 18.63 -16.62
C SER A 184 13.75 17.40 -17.00
N SER A 185 14.44 17.47 -18.15
CA SER A 185 15.23 16.36 -18.69
C SER A 185 16.41 15.95 -17.78
N ASP A 186 17.00 16.90 -17.04
CA ASP A 186 18.18 16.64 -16.20
C ASP A 186 17.84 15.88 -14.92
N GLU A 187 16.70 16.19 -14.30
CA GLU A 187 16.20 15.48 -13.14
C GLU A 187 15.77 14.05 -13.51
N VAL A 188 15.11 13.88 -14.66
CA VAL A 188 14.76 12.56 -15.20
C VAL A 188 16.01 11.70 -15.43
N ALA A 189 17.09 12.28 -15.97
CA ALA A 189 18.34 11.55 -16.17
C ALA A 189 18.98 11.08 -14.84
N GLY A 190 18.96 11.92 -13.80
CA GLY A 190 19.45 11.57 -12.47
C GLY A 190 18.64 10.45 -11.80
N LEU A 191 17.32 10.50 -11.91
CA LEU A 191 16.43 9.49 -11.38
C LEU A 191 16.53 8.16 -12.13
N LEU A 192 16.67 8.20 -13.47
CA LEU A 192 16.93 7.01 -14.28
C LEU A 192 18.27 6.35 -13.90
N GLN A 193 19.31 7.13 -13.61
CA GLN A 193 20.59 6.58 -13.13
C GLN A 193 20.44 5.87 -11.78
N LEU A 194 19.62 6.40 -10.86
CA LEU A 194 19.32 5.77 -9.58
C LEU A 194 18.59 4.44 -9.78
N LEU A 195 17.56 4.42 -10.64
CA LEU A 195 16.81 3.19 -10.97
C LEU A 195 17.70 2.15 -11.65
N VAL A 196 18.54 2.59 -12.61
CA VAL A 196 19.50 1.69 -13.29
C VAL A 196 20.52 1.12 -12.31
N LYS A 197 21.04 1.95 -11.40
CA LYS A 197 21.96 1.48 -10.35
C LYS A 197 21.30 0.44 -9.46
N TRP A 198 20.07 0.68 -9.04
CA TRP A 198 19.28 -0.27 -8.24
C TRP A 198 19.01 -1.56 -9.00
N LEU A 199 18.53 -1.49 -10.25
CA LEU A 199 18.31 -2.65 -11.10
C LEU A 199 19.60 -3.41 -11.43
N SER A 200 20.76 -2.78 -11.30
CA SER A 200 22.08 -3.39 -11.54
C SER A 200 22.62 -4.11 -10.30
N ASP A 201 21.96 -3.95 -9.15
CA ASP A 201 22.33 -4.68 -7.94
C ASP A 201 22.08 -6.19 -8.16
N PRO A 202 23.06 -7.06 -7.86
CA PRO A 202 22.90 -8.52 -7.97
C PRO A 202 21.72 -9.08 -7.16
N GLU A 203 21.37 -8.45 -6.05
CA GLU A 203 20.22 -8.83 -5.24
C GLU A 203 18.88 -8.58 -5.94
N GLN A 204 18.86 -7.75 -6.99
CA GLN A 204 17.67 -7.40 -7.77
C GLN A 204 17.61 -8.13 -9.14
N ALA A 205 18.36 -9.20 -9.32
CA ALA A 205 18.48 -9.92 -10.60
C ALA A 205 17.13 -10.47 -11.15
N GLY A 206 16.11 -10.60 -10.29
CA GLY A 206 14.76 -11.03 -10.67
C GLY A 206 13.90 -9.96 -11.39
N LEU A 207 14.39 -8.71 -11.49
CA LEU A 207 13.71 -7.58 -12.16
C LEU A 207 14.21 -7.29 -13.58
N ARG A 208 15.21 -8.04 -14.06
CA ARG A 208 15.80 -7.85 -15.40
C ARG A 208 15.06 -8.58 -16.50
#